data_8a9a6ffa02728538d73d136f6f1fa509
#
_entry.id   8a9a6ffa02728538d73d136f6f1fa509
#
_cell.length_a   1.000
_cell.length_b   1.000
_cell.length_c   1.000
_cell.angle_alpha   90.00
_cell.angle_beta   90.00
_cell.angle_gamma   90.00
#
_symmetry.space_group_name_H-M   'P 1'
#
loop_
_entity.id
_entity.type
_entity.pdbx_description
1 polymer ?
#
loop_
_entity_poly.entity_id
_entity_poly.type
_entity_poly.pdbx_seq_one_letter_code
_entity_poly.pdbx_strand_id
1 'polypeptide(L)'
;MVGTIHALPDFVRWRSPAIESAASAADLLVVEIAALDDDAALARTFTGLSRSPGLPPLAERLPRDLRPALAALMDRGGIAPAQFAETETWAAALTLARIDASGDPANGVDRALIAEFKDRRVRELEGGAAQLAIFDRLPEAQQRAMLAAVVKDSVAAAKDPERLQRAWLA
;
A
#
# COMPACT_ATOMS: atom_id res chain seq x y z
N MET A 1 5.03 -11.69 16.18
CA MET A 1 4.62 -11.03 14.93
C MET A 1 4.88 -9.54 15.12
N VAL A 2 5.46 -8.88 14.12
CA VAL A 2 5.77 -7.45 14.12
C VAL A 2 5.00 -6.83 12.96
N GLY A 3 4.26 -5.73 13.22
CA GLY A 3 3.68 -4.92 12.16
C GLY A 3 4.78 -4.16 11.43
N THR A 4 4.68 -4.03 10.11
CA THR A 4 5.70 -3.39 9.29
C THR A 4 5.17 -2.12 8.61
N ILE A 5 6.08 -1.19 8.31
CA ILE A 5 5.82 -0.03 7.44
C ILE A 5 6.73 -0.18 6.22
N HIS A 6 6.12 -0.09 5.03
CA HIS A 6 6.81 -0.34 3.76
C HIS A 6 7.67 0.84 3.27
N ALA A 7 7.52 2.02 3.85
CA ALA A 7 8.31 3.21 3.53
C ALA A 7 8.54 4.04 4.79
N LEU A 8 9.79 4.41 5.07
CA LEU A 8 10.17 5.21 6.23
C LEU A 8 11.13 6.33 5.82
N PRO A 9 11.12 7.49 6.50
CA PRO A 9 12.18 8.48 6.38
C PRO A 9 13.54 7.93 6.85
N ASP A 10 14.64 8.46 6.33
CA ASP A 10 16.01 7.99 6.58
C ASP A 10 16.43 7.97 8.05
N PHE A 11 15.84 8.82 8.89
CA PHE A 11 16.22 8.99 10.30
C PHE A 11 15.40 8.15 11.28
N VAL A 12 14.43 7.36 10.81
CA VAL A 12 13.53 6.61 11.70
C VAL A 12 14.21 5.36 12.23
N ARG A 13 14.40 5.28 13.55
CA ARG A 13 14.93 4.11 14.24
C ARG A 13 13.78 3.21 14.68
N TRP A 14 13.48 2.21 13.88
CA TRP A 14 12.40 1.26 14.16
C TRP A 14 12.89 -0.01 14.89
N ARG A 15 14.18 -0.30 14.89
CA ARG A 15 14.76 -1.48 15.55
C ARG A 15 14.82 -1.25 17.05
N SER A 16 14.00 -1.97 17.80
CA SER A 16 14.13 -2.08 19.26
C SER A 16 15.02 -3.26 19.62
N PRO A 17 15.60 -3.32 20.86
CA PRO A 17 16.37 -4.47 21.31
C PRO A 17 15.58 -5.79 21.22
N ALA A 18 14.27 -5.75 21.40
CA ALA A 18 13.41 -6.92 21.26
C ALA A 18 13.33 -7.42 19.81
N ILE A 19 13.22 -6.51 18.83
CA ILE A 19 13.21 -6.84 17.40
C ILE A 19 14.58 -7.40 17.00
N GLU A 20 15.67 -6.77 17.41
CA GLU A 20 17.03 -7.23 17.13
C GLU A 20 17.30 -8.63 17.69
N SER A 21 16.91 -8.86 18.94
CA SER A 21 17.05 -10.18 19.58
C SER A 21 16.22 -11.24 18.86
N ALA A 22 14.98 -10.94 18.51
CA ALA A 22 14.11 -11.87 17.79
C ALA A 22 14.65 -12.17 16.38
N ALA A 23 15.09 -11.16 15.64
CA ALA A 23 15.65 -11.34 14.30
C ALA A 23 16.94 -12.14 14.30
N SER A 24 17.81 -11.89 15.29
CA SER A 24 19.08 -12.65 15.45
C SER A 24 18.86 -14.11 15.80
N ALA A 25 17.85 -14.43 16.61
CA ALA A 25 17.55 -15.79 17.04
C ALA A 25 16.70 -16.59 16.04
N ALA A 26 16.12 -15.96 15.03
CA ALA A 26 15.21 -16.62 14.11
C ALA A 26 15.96 -17.34 12.97
N ASP A 27 15.58 -18.57 12.67
CA ASP A 27 16.06 -19.36 11.51
C ASP A 27 15.23 -19.11 10.25
N LEU A 28 14.04 -18.53 10.38
CA LEU A 28 13.08 -18.31 9.33
C LEU A 28 12.42 -16.94 9.48
N LEU A 29 12.43 -16.16 8.42
CA LEU A 29 11.61 -14.97 8.26
C LEU A 29 10.35 -15.32 7.45
N VAL A 30 9.19 -14.95 7.95
CA VAL A 30 7.92 -15.07 7.22
C VAL A 30 7.41 -13.66 6.94
N VAL A 31 7.18 -13.36 5.68
CA VAL A 31 6.69 -12.05 5.18
C VAL A 31 5.46 -12.20 4.29
N GLU A 32 4.74 -11.15 4.07
CA GLU A 32 3.59 -11.17 3.14
C GLU A 32 4.07 -11.39 1.71
N ILE A 33 5.08 -10.63 1.28
CA ILE A 33 5.71 -10.69 -0.05
C ILE A 33 7.23 -10.76 0.14
N ALA A 34 7.87 -11.78 -0.39
CA ALA A 34 9.33 -11.92 -0.35
C ALA A 34 10.02 -11.28 -1.57
N ALA A 35 9.39 -11.35 -2.74
CA ALA A 35 9.94 -10.83 -4.01
C ALA A 35 9.63 -9.34 -4.18
N LEU A 36 10.16 -8.50 -3.27
CA LEU A 36 9.95 -7.05 -3.31
C LEU A 36 10.68 -6.35 -4.47
N ASP A 37 11.60 -7.05 -5.15
CA ASP A 37 12.39 -6.49 -6.25
C ASP A 37 11.85 -6.90 -7.65
N ASP A 38 10.81 -7.75 -7.74
CA ASP A 38 10.16 -8.10 -9.01
C ASP A 38 9.00 -7.14 -9.34
N ASP A 39 9.30 -5.84 -9.34
CA ASP A 39 8.34 -4.79 -9.66
C ASP A 39 7.70 -4.99 -11.04
N ALA A 40 8.43 -5.56 -12.00
CA ALA A 40 7.93 -5.77 -13.35
C ALA A 40 6.84 -6.86 -13.42
N ALA A 41 7.01 -7.96 -12.69
CA ALA A 41 5.99 -9.02 -12.64
C ALA A 41 4.74 -8.52 -11.89
N LEU A 42 4.94 -7.83 -10.78
CA LEU A 42 3.85 -7.24 -10.00
C LEU A 42 3.07 -6.20 -10.82
N ALA A 43 3.77 -5.32 -11.55
CA ALA A 43 3.16 -4.32 -12.43
C ALA A 43 2.35 -4.96 -13.57
N ARG A 44 2.85 -6.04 -14.18
CA ARG A 44 2.10 -6.79 -15.20
C ARG A 44 0.83 -7.40 -14.62
N THR A 45 0.92 -8.03 -13.46
CA THR A 45 -0.24 -8.61 -12.77
C THR A 45 -1.26 -7.54 -12.41
N PHE A 46 -0.80 -6.43 -11.83
CA PHE A 46 -1.65 -5.29 -11.51
C PHE A 46 -2.37 -4.77 -12.75
N THR A 47 -1.64 -4.53 -13.84
CA THR A 47 -2.22 -4.04 -15.11
C THR A 47 -3.26 -5.01 -15.68
N GLY A 48 -3.01 -6.32 -15.58
CA GLY A 48 -3.95 -7.35 -16.06
C GLY A 48 -5.23 -7.43 -15.26
N LEU A 49 -5.18 -7.27 -13.93
CA LEU A 49 -6.32 -7.37 -13.03
C LEU A 49 -7.08 -6.04 -12.86
N SER A 50 -6.40 -4.90 -13.05
CA SER A 50 -6.94 -3.58 -12.70
C SER A 50 -7.87 -2.96 -13.74
N ARG A 51 -8.14 -3.62 -14.85
CA ARG A 51 -8.88 -3.01 -15.98
C ARG A 51 -10.19 -3.70 -16.26
N SER A 52 -11.27 -2.90 -16.27
CA SER A 52 -12.61 -3.32 -16.70
C SER A 52 -13.26 -2.19 -17.50
N PRO A 53 -13.82 -2.49 -18.70
CA PRO A 53 -14.50 -1.48 -19.48
C PRO A 53 -15.88 -1.17 -18.89
N GLY A 54 -16.41 0.03 -19.17
CA GLY A 54 -17.78 0.41 -18.83
C GLY A 54 -18.01 0.77 -17.36
N LEU A 55 -16.95 0.98 -16.60
CA LEU A 55 -17.06 1.44 -15.21
C LEU A 55 -17.58 2.89 -15.14
N PRO A 56 -18.39 3.25 -14.13
CA PRO A 56 -18.77 4.63 -13.92
C PRO A 56 -17.55 5.50 -13.58
N PRO A 57 -17.59 6.82 -13.81
CA PRO A 57 -16.53 7.73 -13.39
C PRO A 57 -16.15 7.53 -11.93
N LEU A 58 -14.85 7.60 -11.60
CA LEU A 58 -14.37 7.27 -10.26
C LEU A 58 -15.09 8.07 -9.15
N ALA A 59 -15.39 9.34 -9.40
CA ALA A 59 -16.13 10.19 -8.47
C ALA A 59 -17.56 9.69 -8.20
N GLU A 60 -18.19 8.96 -9.12
CA GLU A 60 -19.54 8.41 -8.95
C GLU A 60 -19.52 7.11 -8.12
N ARG A 61 -18.36 6.50 -7.96
CA ARG A 61 -18.15 5.33 -7.09
C ARG A 61 -18.05 5.70 -5.61
N LEU A 62 -18.02 7.01 -5.29
CA LEU A 62 -17.95 7.57 -3.93
C LEU A 62 -19.22 8.31 -3.52
N PRO A 63 -19.51 8.37 -2.21
CA PRO A 63 -20.47 9.32 -1.65
C PRO A 63 -20.18 10.75 -2.10
N ARG A 64 -21.25 11.55 -2.28
CA ARG A 64 -21.12 12.92 -2.83
C ARG A 64 -20.23 13.83 -2.00
N ASP A 65 -20.27 13.69 -0.70
CA ASP A 65 -19.49 14.47 0.28
C ASP A 65 -17.96 14.21 0.18
N LEU A 66 -17.54 13.06 -0.33
CA LEU A 66 -16.12 12.71 -0.50
C LEU A 66 -15.54 13.13 -1.87
N ARG A 67 -16.36 13.51 -2.83
CA ARG A 67 -15.91 13.86 -4.19
C ARG A 67 -14.94 15.04 -4.25
N PRO A 68 -15.14 16.13 -3.48
CA PRO A 68 -14.16 17.22 -3.44
C PRO A 68 -12.80 16.78 -2.90
N ALA A 69 -12.79 15.89 -1.88
CA ALA A 69 -11.55 15.36 -1.33
C ALA A 69 -10.82 14.43 -2.31
N LEU A 70 -11.56 13.61 -3.08
CA LEU A 70 -10.99 12.81 -4.16
C LEU A 70 -10.34 13.71 -5.23
N ALA A 71 -11.02 14.77 -5.67
CA ALA A 71 -10.47 15.69 -6.65
C ALA A 71 -9.16 16.31 -6.14
N ALA A 72 -9.14 16.81 -4.91
CA ALA A 72 -7.94 17.37 -4.28
C ALA A 72 -6.79 16.36 -4.16
N LEU A 73 -7.09 15.08 -3.86
CA LEU A 73 -6.09 14.01 -3.82
C LEU A 73 -5.49 13.76 -5.22
N MET A 74 -6.35 13.66 -6.23
CA MET A 74 -5.92 13.46 -7.61
C MET A 74 -5.07 14.62 -8.13
N ASP A 75 -5.46 15.86 -7.83
CA ASP A 75 -4.72 17.08 -8.19
C ASP A 75 -3.30 17.07 -7.56
N ARG A 76 -3.17 16.67 -6.28
CA ARG A 76 -1.85 16.51 -5.63
C ARG A 76 -0.99 15.45 -6.30
N GLY A 77 -1.60 14.38 -6.77
CA GLY A 77 -0.91 13.31 -7.51
C GLY A 77 -0.66 13.60 -8.97
N GLY A 78 -1.15 14.73 -9.52
CA GLY A 78 -1.07 15.06 -10.94
C GLY A 78 -1.85 14.06 -11.82
N ILE A 79 -2.91 13.44 -11.29
CA ILE A 79 -3.68 12.39 -11.96
C ILE A 79 -4.96 12.95 -12.54
N ALA A 80 -5.12 12.85 -13.85
CA ALA A 80 -6.37 13.26 -14.50
C ALA A 80 -7.48 12.22 -14.29
N PRO A 81 -8.76 12.63 -14.10
CA PRO A 81 -9.88 11.68 -13.92
C PRO A 81 -10.01 10.63 -15.01
N ALA A 82 -9.67 10.96 -16.25
CA ALA A 82 -9.70 10.05 -17.40
C ALA A 82 -8.77 8.84 -17.26
N GLN A 83 -7.70 8.92 -16.45
CA GLN A 83 -6.78 7.81 -16.21
C GLN A 83 -7.45 6.65 -15.48
N PHE A 84 -8.55 6.91 -14.77
CA PHE A 84 -9.34 5.89 -14.07
C PHE A 84 -10.60 5.44 -14.82
N ALA A 85 -10.77 5.82 -16.10
CA ALA A 85 -11.99 5.51 -16.86
C ALA A 85 -12.27 3.99 -16.95
N GLU A 86 -11.22 3.18 -17.08
CA GLU A 86 -11.32 1.71 -17.14
C GLU A 86 -10.63 1.02 -15.96
N THR A 87 -10.29 1.77 -14.90
CA THR A 87 -9.59 1.21 -13.74
C THR A 87 -10.57 0.73 -12.69
N GLU A 88 -10.40 -0.52 -12.26
CA GLU A 88 -11.13 -1.11 -11.15
C GLU A 88 -11.06 -0.23 -9.90
N THR A 89 -12.12 -0.26 -9.07
CA THR A 89 -12.22 0.62 -7.90
C THR A 89 -11.13 0.34 -6.87
N TRP A 90 -10.80 -0.95 -6.65
CA TRP A 90 -9.69 -1.35 -5.76
C TRP A 90 -8.33 -0.85 -6.26
N ALA A 91 -8.10 -0.94 -7.57
CA ALA A 91 -6.83 -0.53 -8.17
C ALA A 91 -6.66 1.00 -8.13
N ALA A 92 -7.74 1.76 -8.36
CA ALA A 92 -7.75 3.20 -8.16
C ALA A 92 -7.46 3.56 -6.69
N ALA A 93 -8.03 2.83 -5.72
CA ALA A 93 -7.77 3.04 -4.30
C ALA A 93 -6.29 2.82 -3.95
N LEU A 94 -5.68 1.71 -4.40
CA LEU A 94 -4.25 1.44 -4.17
C LEU A 94 -3.34 2.49 -4.83
N THR A 95 -3.68 2.93 -6.04
CA THR A 95 -2.91 3.96 -6.74
C THR A 95 -2.96 5.29 -5.98
N LEU A 96 -4.14 5.70 -5.53
CA LEU A 96 -4.35 6.95 -4.80
C LEU A 96 -3.72 6.92 -3.39
N ALA A 97 -3.70 5.77 -2.72
CA ALA A 97 -3.07 5.62 -1.40
C ALA A 97 -1.57 5.93 -1.42
N ARG A 98 -0.92 5.80 -2.57
CA ARG A 98 0.53 6.08 -2.71
C ARG A 98 0.86 7.58 -2.79
N ILE A 99 -0.12 8.44 -3.10
CA ILE A 99 0.12 9.88 -3.30
C ILE A 99 0.59 10.55 -2.00
N ASP A 100 -0.05 10.22 -0.89
CA ASP A 100 0.27 10.78 0.42
C ASP A 100 1.19 9.85 1.25
N ALA A 101 1.71 8.77 0.65
CA ALA A 101 2.67 7.91 1.32
C ALA A 101 3.98 8.67 1.57
N SER A 102 4.37 8.75 2.84
CA SER A 102 5.61 9.42 3.26
C SER A 102 6.72 8.39 3.46
N GLY A 103 7.97 8.79 3.18
CA GLY A 103 9.15 7.96 3.36
C GLY A 103 9.68 7.34 2.07
N ASP A 104 10.86 6.74 2.20
CA ASP A 104 11.52 6.02 1.11
C ASP A 104 11.17 4.51 1.23
N PRO A 105 10.64 3.86 0.18
CA PRO A 105 10.45 2.42 0.16
C PRO A 105 11.73 1.62 0.40
N ALA A 106 12.91 2.16 0.07
CA ALA A 106 14.19 1.53 0.37
C ALA A 106 14.43 1.34 1.87
N ASN A 107 13.82 2.19 2.70
CA ASN A 107 13.88 2.14 4.17
C ASN A 107 12.76 1.30 4.79
N GLY A 108 11.97 0.60 3.98
CA GLY A 108 10.90 -0.26 4.47
C GLY A 108 11.40 -1.36 5.42
N VAL A 109 10.64 -1.61 6.49
CA VAL A 109 10.98 -2.62 7.50
C VAL A 109 11.08 -4.01 6.89
N ASP A 110 10.17 -4.36 5.99
CA ASP A 110 10.16 -5.66 5.30
C ASP A 110 11.44 -5.85 4.48
N ARG A 111 11.79 -4.83 3.69
CA ARG A 111 12.99 -4.84 2.84
C ARG A 111 14.26 -4.99 3.65
N ALA A 112 14.36 -4.27 4.77
CA ALA A 112 15.50 -4.37 5.69
C ALA A 112 15.61 -5.75 6.34
N LEU A 113 14.50 -6.36 6.75
CA LEU A 113 14.49 -7.71 7.31
C LEU A 113 14.80 -8.77 6.25
N ILE A 114 14.25 -8.67 5.05
CA ILE A 114 14.56 -9.59 3.93
C ILE A 114 16.07 -9.54 3.61
N ALA A 115 16.64 -8.35 3.53
CA ALA A 115 18.08 -8.18 3.29
C ALA A 115 18.95 -8.80 4.40
N GLU A 116 18.54 -8.70 5.66
CA GLU A 116 19.23 -9.34 6.79
C GLU A 116 19.17 -10.87 6.73
N PHE A 117 18.06 -11.40 6.21
CA PHE A 117 17.84 -12.84 6.10
C PHE A 117 18.33 -13.45 4.77
N LYS A 118 19.12 -12.73 3.96
CA LYS A 118 19.61 -13.18 2.63
C LYS A 118 20.29 -14.57 2.65
N ASP A 119 20.99 -14.90 3.75
CA ASP A 119 21.70 -16.16 3.95
C ASP A 119 20.92 -17.15 4.85
N ARG A 120 19.70 -16.81 5.20
CA ARG A 120 18.76 -17.62 6.00
C ARG A 120 17.49 -17.89 5.21
N ARG A 121 16.55 -18.63 5.76
CA ARG A 121 15.29 -18.95 5.08
C ARG A 121 14.32 -17.77 5.13
N VAL A 122 13.82 -17.36 3.96
CA VAL A 122 12.68 -16.44 3.83
C VAL A 122 11.53 -17.22 3.19
N ARG A 123 10.33 -17.04 3.72
CA ARG A 123 9.09 -17.61 3.17
C ARG A 123 8.04 -16.52 3.07
N GLU A 124 7.36 -16.48 1.95
CA GLU A 124 6.19 -15.62 1.80
C GLU A 124 4.90 -16.37 2.15
N LEU A 125 3.90 -15.63 2.61
CA LEU A 125 2.58 -16.17 2.92
C LEU A 125 1.72 -16.25 1.66
N GLU A 126 1.63 -15.18 0.90
CA GLU A 126 0.69 -15.05 -0.22
C GLU A 126 1.39 -14.76 -1.54
N GLY A 127 2.42 -13.91 -1.52
CA GLY A 127 3.05 -13.36 -2.72
C GLY A 127 2.21 -12.24 -3.36
N GLY A 128 2.89 -11.35 -4.11
CA GLY A 128 2.26 -10.12 -4.62
C GLY A 128 1.07 -10.37 -5.57
N ALA A 129 1.15 -11.39 -6.43
CA ALA A 129 0.07 -11.71 -7.36
C ALA A 129 -1.19 -12.20 -6.65
N ALA A 130 -1.05 -13.06 -5.63
CA ALA A 130 -2.19 -13.56 -4.87
C ALA A 130 -2.81 -12.43 -4.03
N GLN A 131 -2.01 -11.53 -3.46
CA GLN A 131 -2.50 -10.37 -2.73
C GLN A 131 -3.32 -9.43 -3.64
N LEU A 132 -2.87 -9.15 -4.86
CA LEU A 132 -3.65 -8.37 -5.84
C LEU A 132 -4.96 -9.06 -6.20
N ALA A 133 -4.95 -10.40 -6.36
CA ALA A 133 -6.17 -11.17 -6.63
C ALA A 133 -7.17 -11.17 -5.47
N ILE A 134 -6.74 -10.95 -4.23
CA ILE A 134 -7.65 -10.75 -3.09
C ILE A 134 -8.44 -9.45 -3.29
N PHE A 135 -7.77 -8.34 -3.63
CA PHE A 135 -8.44 -7.07 -3.88
C PHE A 135 -9.38 -7.13 -5.08
N ASP A 136 -8.97 -7.79 -6.16
CA ASP A 136 -9.74 -7.98 -7.39
C ASP A 136 -11.07 -8.73 -7.14
N ARG A 137 -11.05 -9.71 -6.23
CA ARG A 137 -12.24 -10.50 -5.86
C ARG A 137 -13.16 -9.83 -4.84
N LEU A 138 -12.79 -8.68 -4.29
CA LEU A 138 -13.67 -7.98 -3.35
C LEU A 138 -14.98 -7.56 -4.05
N PRO A 139 -16.13 -7.75 -3.42
CA PRO A 139 -17.38 -7.18 -3.91
C PRO A 139 -17.24 -5.66 -4.11
N GLU A 140 -17.85 -5.11 -5.17
CA GLU A 140 -17.73 -3.67 -5.50
C GLU A 140 -18.06 -2.76 -4.31
N ALA A 141 -18.99 -3.13 -3.45
CA ALA A 141 -19.31 -2.36 -2.25
C ALA A 141 -18.11 -2.25 -1.30
N GLN A 142 -17.29 -3.30 -1.19
CA GLN A 142 -16.09 -3.31 -0.37
C GLN A 142 -14.95 -2.53 -1.04
N GLN A 143 -14.80 -2.64 -2.36
CA GLN A 143 -13.85 -1.84 -3.12
C GLN A 143 -14.17 -0.34 -2.98
N ARG A 144 -15.45 0.06 -3.04
CA ARG A 144 -15.89 1.45 -2.80
C ARG A 144 -15.64 1.90 -1.37
N ALA A 145 -15.84 1.03 -0.38
CA ALA A 145 -15.51 1.33 1.01
C ALA A 145 -14.00 1.55 1.20
N MET A 146 -13.16 0.75 0.53
CA MET A 146 -11.70 0.91 0.51
C MET A 146 -11.31 2.26 -0.12
N LEU A 147 -11.87 2.61 -1.28
CA LEU A 147 -11.62 3.91 -1.92
C LEU A 147 -12.04 5.07 -1.01
N ALA A 148 -13.20 4.96 -0.36
CA ALA A 148 -13.67 5.97 0.59
C ALA A 148 -12.75 6.11 1.81
N ALA A 149 -12.20 5.02 2.32
CA ALA A 149 -11.21 5.04 3.40
C ALA A 149 -9.93 5.77 2.98
N VAL A 150 -9.38 5.44 1.81
CA VAL A 150 -8.19 6.12 1.25
C VAL A 150 -8.41 7.63 1.12
N VAL A 151 -9.57 8.07 0.59
CA VAL A 151 -9.88 9.49 0.46
C VAL A 151 -10.00 10.18 1.84
N LYS A 152 -10.60 9.53 2.83
CA LYS A 152 -10.69 10.07 4.21
C LYS A 152 -9.32 10.14 4.88
N ASP A 153 -8.51 9.11 4.73
CA ASP A 153 -7.15 9.07 5.30
C ASP A 153 -6.25 10.13 4.67
N SER A 154 -6.41 10.40 3.37
CA SER A 154 -5.74 11.49 2.67
C SER A 154 -6.07 12.86 3.26
N VAL A 155 -7.33 13.12 3.64
CA VAL A 155 -7.72 14.37 4.34
C VAL A 155 -7.05 14.45 5.72
N ALA A 156 -6.95 13.32 6.43
CA ALA A 156 -6.27 13.26 7.73
C ALA A 156 -4.75 13.44 7.59
N ALA A 157 -4.13 12.80 6.58
CA ALA A 157 -2.70 12.92 6.30
C ALA A 157 -2.29 14.34 5.90
N ALA A 158 -3.13 15.06 5.16
CA ALA A 158 -2.89 16.46 4.82
C ALA A 158 -2.84 17.38 6.06
N LYS A 159 -3.53 17.00 7.15
CA LYS A 159 -3.52 17.75 8.43
C LYS A 159 -2.37 17.33 9.35
N ASP A 160 -1.96 16.09 9.29
CA ASP A 160 -0.95 15.49 10.15
C ASP A 160 -0.20 14.35 9.41
N PRO A 161 0.81 14.69 8.58
CA PRO A 161 1.54 13.73 7.76
C PRO A 161 2.26 12.64 8.55
N GLU A 162 2.65 12.93 9.79
CA GLU A 162 3.42 12.00 10.62
C GLU A 162 2.54 11.13 11.54
N ARG A 163 1.23 11.27 11.48
CA ARG A 163 0.30 10.57 12.40
C ARG A 163 0.50 9.07 12.43
N LEU A 164 0.59 8.43 11.26
CA LEU A 164 0.75 6.97 11.16
C LEU A 164 2.11 6.53 11.69
N GLN A 165 3.17 7.23 11.36
CA GLN A 165 4.51 6.94 11.84
C GLN A 165 4.60 7.07 13.37
N ARG A 166 4.05 8.15 13.95
CA ARG A 166 4.01 8.30 15.41
C ARG A 166 3.22 7.20 16.10
N ALA A 167 2.06 6.82 15.55
CA ALA A 167 1.24 5.75 16.10
C ALA A 167 1.94 4.38 16.04
N TRP A 168 2.77 4.14 15.03
CA TRP A 168 3.50 2.89 14.88
C TRP A 168 4.74 2.81 15.79
N LEU A 169 5.38 3.95 16.10
CA LEU A 169 6.55 4.04 16.97
C LEU A 169 6.20 4.09 18.47
N ALA A 170 4.93 4.32 18.83
CA ALA A 170 4.46 4.35 20.22
C ALA A 170 4.29 2.96 20.82
#